data_24566660f4f3a390918ca8dcca11f3e5
#
_entry.id   24566660f4f3a390918ca8dcca11f3e5
#
_cell.length_a   1.000
_cell.length_b   1.000
_cell.length_c   1.000
_cell.angle_alpha   90.00
_cell.angle_beta   90.00
_cell.angle_gamma   90.00
#
_symmetry.space_group_name_H-M   'P 1'
#
loop_
_entity.id
_entity.type
_entity.pdbx_description
1 polymer ?
#
loop_
_entity_poly.entity_id
_entity_poly.type
_entity_poly.pdbx_seq_one_letter_code
_entity_poly.pdbx_strand_id
1 'polypeptide(L)'
;MTTQEVANRLVELCRKGQMLEAQQELYANEVTSHEPAHSPTPPAIGKEAVIVKGKHFASNIVERHGGSFGDPIIGGNYFSIACSLDATFKERGRMQINEICVFGVKDGKVISEQFFY
;
A
#
# COMPACT_ATOMS: atom_id res chain seq x y z
N MET A 1 16.05 7.22 7.93
CA MET A 1 15.29 8.07 6.99
C MET A 1 14.20 8.83 7.74
N THR A 2 13.95 10.07 7.35
CA THR A 2 12.82 10.83 7.85
C THR A 2 11.50 10.29 7.28
N THR A 3 10.38 10.71 7.86
CA THR A 3 9.05 10.38 7.32
C THR A 3 8.93 10.83 5.85
N GLN A 4 9.40 12.03 5.53
CA GLN A 4 9.40 12.55 4.17
C GLN A 4 10.22 11.67 3.20
N GLU A 5 11.39 11.24 3.63
CA GLU A 5 12.26 10.38 2.81
C GLU A 5 11.63 9.01 2.57
N VAL A 6 11.04 8.41 3.60
CA VAL A 6 10.30 7.15 3.48
C VAL A 6 9.15 7.29 2.50
N ALA A 7 8.36 8.37 2.64
CA ALA A 7 7.22 8.63 1.77
C ALA A 7 7.64 8.80 0.31
N ASN A 8 8.67 9.59 0.05
CA ASN A 8 9.18 9.83 -1.30
C ASN A 8 9.68 8.54 -1.94
N ARG A 9 10.41 7.72 -1.17
CA ARG A 9 10.94 6.45 -1.67
C ARG A 9 9.83 5.45 -1.97
N LEU A 10 8.82 5.37 -1.09
CA LEU A 10 7.67 4.50 -1.31
C LEU A 10 6.93 4.86 -2.60
N VAL A 11 6.62 6.13 -2.80
CA VAL A 11 5.92 6.59 -3.99
C VAL A 11 6.75 6.35 -5.25
N GLU A 12 8.05 6.61 -5.20
CA GLU A 12 8.96 6.33 -6.32
C GLU A 12 8.90 4.87 -6.76
N LEU A 13 9.00 3.94 -5.81
CA LEU A 13 8.96 2.51 -6.09
C LEU A 13 7.58 2.07 -6.59
N CYS A 14 6.50 2.56 -5.98
CA CYS A 14 5.14 2.26 -6.40
C CYS A 14 4.87 2.71 -7.84
N ARG A 15 5.35 3.90 -8.21
CA ARG A 15 5.20 4.42 -9.57
C ARG A 15 5.95 3.61 -10.62
N LYS A 16 6.99 2.89 -10.20
CA LYS A 16 7.75 1.96 -11.06
C LYS A 16 7.16 0.56 -11.08
N GLY A 17 6.05 0.31 -10.39
CA GLY A 17 5.47 -1.02 -10.27
C GLY A 17 6.25 -1.95 -9.34
N GLN A 18 7.06 -1.39 -8.44
CA GLN A 18 7.94 -2.13 -7.54
C GLN A 18 7.41 -2.13 -6.10
N MET A 19 6.13 -2.48 -5.92
CA MET A 19 5.50 -2.51 -4.59
C MET A 19 6.18 -3.51 -3.65
N LEU A 20 6.52 -4.70 -4.15
CA LEU A 20 7.18 -5.71 -3.33
C LEU A 20 8.54 -5.22 -2.84
N GLU A 21 9.31 -4.59 -3.70
CA GLU A 21 10.61 -4.01 -3.35
C GLU A 21 10.44 -2.91 -2.30
N ALA A 22 9.40 -2.09 -2.43
CA ALA A 22 9.08 -1.06 -1.45
C ALA A 22 8.80 -1.65 -0.07
N GLN A 23 8.01 -2.71 -0.01
CA GLN A 23 7.71 -3.40 1.24
C GLN A 23 8.96 -4.03 1.85
N GLN A 24 9.79 -4.67 1.04
CA GLN A 24 11.02 -5.29 1.52
C GLN A 24 12.01 -4.26 2.05
N GLU A 25 12.16 -3.13 1.37
CA GLU A 25 13.09 -2.08 1.75
C GLU A 25 12.62 -1.24 2.94
N LEU A 26 11.34 -0.86 2.96
CA LEU A 26 10.84 0.21 3.82
C LEU A 26 9.97 -0.24 5.00
N TYR A 27 9.43 -1.46 4.97
CA TYR A 27 8.52 -1.93 6.03
C TYR A 27 9.30 -2.54 7.19
N ALA A 28 8.88 -2.17 8.41
CA ALA A 28 9.40 -2.76 9.65
C ALA A 28 8.88 -4.19 9.81
N ASN A 29 9.62 -5.01 10.57
CA ASN A 29 9.20 -6.39 10.83
C ASN A 29 7.84 -6.48 11.53
N GLU A 30 7.52 -5.52 12.39
CA GLU A 30 6.28 -5.44 13.16
C GLU A 30 5.15 -4.69 12.43
N VAL A 31 5.30 -4.37 11.17
CA VAL A 31 4.29 -3.62 10.40
C VAL A 31 2.93 -4.30 10.43
N THR A 32 1.87 -3.50 10.48
CA THR A 32 0.49 -3.98 10.39
C THR A 32 -0.22 -3.35 9.21
N SER A 33 -1.20 -4.07 8.64
CA SER A 33 -1.99 -3.60 7.50
C SER A 33 -3.47 -3.76 7.79
N HIS A 34 -4.24 -2.69 7.61
CA HIS A 34 -5.65 -2.64 7.98
C HIS A 34 -6.51 -2.19 6.80
N GLU A 35 -7.55 -2.97 6.51
CA GLU A 35 -8.61 -2.60 5.57
C GLU A 35 -9.73 -1.85 6.30
N PRO A 36 -10.64 -1.16 5.56
CA PRO A 36 -11.79 -0.52 6.22
C PRO A 36 -12.67 -1.53 6.94
N ALA A 37 -13.43 -1.06 7.92
CA ALA A 37 -14.31 -1.90 8.75
C ALA A 37 -15.31 -2.71 7.93
N HIS A 38 -15.75 -2.19 6.77
CA HIS A 38 -16.71 -2.90 5.91
C HIS A 38 -16.07 -4.01 5.06
N SER A 39 -14.74 -4.07 5.02
CA SER A 39 -14.04 -5.13 4.28
C SER A 39 -14.05 -6.44 5.07
N PRO A 40 -14.24 -7.59 4.42
CA PRO A 40 -14.13 -8.89 5.10
C PRO A 40 -12.70 -9.31 5.37
N THR A 41 -11.71 -8.62 4.80
CA THR A 41 -10.29 -8.96 4.96
C THR A 41 -9.80 -8.60 6.36
N PRO A 42 -9.30 -9.58 7.14
CA PRO A 42 -8.77 -9.30 8.46
C PRO A 42 -7.45 -8.53 8.40
N PRO A 43 -7.05 -7.87 9.50
CA PRO A 43 -5.73 -7.22 9.56
C PRO A 43 -4.60 -8.23 9.32
N ALA A 44 -3.57 -7.79 8.60
CA ALA A 44 -2.34 -8.55 8.46
C ALA A 44 -1.32 -8.02 9.46
N ILE A 45 -0.72 -8.90 10.24
CA ILE A 45 0.20 -8.57 11.32
C ILE A 45 1.58 -9.13 10.99
N GLY A 46 2.57 -8.25 10.92
CA GLY A 46 3.95 -8.60 10.61
C GLY A 46 4.27 -8.48 9.13
N LYS A 47 5.54 -8.21 8.84
CA LYS A 47 6.02 -7.93 7.48
C LYS A 47 5.73 -9.06 6.50
N GLU A 48 5.95 -10.30 6.92
CA GLU A 48 5.71 -11.46 6.07
C GLU A 48 4.22 -11.57 5.68
N ALA A 49 3.32 -11.43 6.64
CA ALA A 49 1.87 -11.48 6.39
C ALA A 49 1.42 -10.33 5.49
N VAL A 50 1.97 -9.14 5.68
CA VAL A 50 1.66 -7.96 4.86
C VAL A 50 2.13 -8.17 3.41
N ILE A 51 3.31 -8.73 3.23
CA ILE A 51 3.83 -9.04 1.88
C ILE A 51 2.97 -10.12 1.20
N VAL A 52 2.58 -11.17 1.93
CA VAL A 52 1.69 -12.21 1.40
C VAL A 52 0.36 -11.62 0.96
N LYS A 53 -0.21 -10.74 1.77
CA LYS A 53 -1.45 -10.02 1.43
C LYS A 53 -1.30 -9.25 0.11
N GLY A 54 -0.21 -8.52 -0.07
CA GLY A 54 0.07 -7.77 -1.30
C GLY A 54 0.23 -8.67 -2.51
N LYS A 55 0.94 -9.79 -2.36
CA LYS A 55 1.11 -10.78 -3.43
C LYS A 55 -0.22 -11.41 -3.82
N HIS A 56 -1.07 -11.71 -2.84
CA HIS A 56 -2.39 -12.27 -3.09
C HIS A 56 -3.25 -11.29 -3.90
N PHE A 57 -3.27 -10.03 -3.50
CA PHE A 57 -3.97 -8.98 -4.25
C PHE A 57 -3.49 -8.91 -5.71
N ALA A 58 -2.17 -8.83 -5.91
CA ALA A 58 -1.57 -8.75 -7.24
C ALA A 58 -1.89 -9.99 -8.09
N SER A 59 -1.94 -11.18 -7.48
CA SER A 59 -2.22 -12.43 -8.17
C SER A 59 -3.65 -12.51 -8.74
N ASN A 60 -4.56 -11.71 -8.21
CA ASN A 60 -5.94 -11.64 -8.69
C ASN A 60 -6.14 -10.68 -9.86
N ILE A 61 -5.13 -9.90 -10.21
CA ILE A 61 -5.18 -8.98 -11.35
C ILE A 61 -4.87 -9.76 -12.63
N VAL A 62 -5.85 -9.81 -13.53
CA VAL A 62 -5.70 -10.42 -14.87
C VAL A 62 -5.04 -9.43 -15.82
N GLU A 63 -5.49 -8.18 -15.79
CA GLU A 63 -4.97 -7.12 -16.64
C GLU A 63 -5.07 -5.78 -15.92
N ARG A 64 -3.98 -5.01 -15.94
CA ARG A 64 -3.95 -3.66 -15.43
C ARG A 64 -4.19 -2.68 -16.59
N HIS A 65 -5.22 -1.86 -16.49
CA HIS A 65 -5.57 -0.87 -17.52
C HIS A 65 -4.97 0.49 -17.23
N GLY A 66 -4.78 0.84 -15.96
CA GLY A 66 -4.20 2.09 -15.54
C GLY A 66 -4.19 2.24 -14.04
N GLY A 67 -3.64 3.34 -13.59
CA GLY A 67 -3.58 3.66 -12.16
C GLY A 67 -2.63 4.80 -11.89
N SER A 68 -2.67 5.30 -10.66
CA SER A 68 -1.80 6.39 -10.26
C SER A 68 -1.53 6.36 -8.76
N PHE A 69 -0.40 6.96 -8.39
CA PHE A 69 -0.04 7.24 -7.00
C PHE A 69 0.17 8.74 -6.88
N GLY A 70 -0.60 9.39 -6.03
CA GLY A 70 -0.47 10.82 -5.79
C GLY A 70 0.79 11.16 -5.01
N ASP A 71 1.14 12.44 -4.96
CA ASP A 71 2.24 12.91 -4.14
C ASP A 71 1.89 12.72 -2.66
N PRO A 72 2.86 12.36 -1.81
CA PRO A 72 2.57 12.13 -0.41
C PRO A 72 2.28 13.44 0.33
N ILE A 73 1.36 13.35 1.29
CA ILE A 73 1.04 14.43 2.22
C ILE A 73 1.56 14.02 3.58
N ILE A 74 2.48 14.80 4.15
CA ILE A 74 3.18 14.48 5.39
C ILE A 74 2.53 15.20 6.57
N GLY A 75 2.29 14.46 7.65
CA GLY A 75 1.84 15.01 8.92
C GLY A 75 2.53 14.27 10.07
N GLY A 76 3.56 14.88 10.68
CA GLY A 76 4.31 14.26 11.77
C GLY A 76 4.97 12.94 11.35
N ASN A 77 4.60 11.85 12.02
CA ASN A 77 5.10 10.52 11.74
C ASN A 77 4.20 9.73 10.78
N TYR A 78 3.30 10.42 10.09
CA TYR A 78 2.36 9.81 9.14
C TYR A 78 2.47 10.47 7.79
N PHE A 79 2.12 9.71 6.75
CA PHE A 79 1.88 10.28 5.44
C PHE A 79 0.73 9.56 4.75
N SER A 80 0.08 10.25 3.83
CA SER A 80 -1.01 9.69 3.04
C SER A 80 -0.72 9.80 1.56
N ILE A 81 -1.27 8.84 0.80
CA ILE A 81 -1.17 8.81 -0.66
C ILE A 81 -2.56 8.48 -1.21
N ALA A 82 -3.01 9.26 -2.18
CA ALA A 82 -4.20 8.91 -2.95
C ALA A 82 -3.79 7.93 -4.06
N CYS A 83 -4.45 6.79 -4.13
CA CYS A 83 -4.16 5.74 -5.10
C CYS A 83 -5.37 5.45 -5.98
N SER A 84 -5.15 5.22 -7.26
CA SER A 84 -6.19 4.72 -8.14
C SER A 84 -5.68 3.52 -8.93
N LEU A 85 -6.58 2.59 -9.22
CA LEU A 85 -6.27 1.41 -10.02
C LEU A 85 -7.48 1.05 -10.87
N ASP A 86 -7.27 0.94 -12.17
CA ASP A 86 -8.24 0.40 -13.12
C ASP A 86 -7.67 -0.94 -13.59
N ALA A 87 -8.32 -2.03 -13.21
CA ALA A 87 -7.84 -3.37 -13.49
C ALA A 87 -8.99 -4.36 -13.65
N THR A 88 -8.71 -5.45 -14.36
CA THR A 88 -9.62 -6.59 -14.45
C THR A 88 -9.14 -7.66 -13.48
N PHE A 89 -10.02 -8.09 -12.59
CA PHE A 89 -9.77 -9.10 -11.56
C PHE A 89 -10.38 -10.44 -11.97
N LYS A 90 -9.80 -11.54 -11.49
CA LYS A 90 -10.21 -12.90 -11.86
C LYS A 90 -11.70 -13.19 -11.64
N GLU A 91 -12.28 -12.73 -10.52
CA GLU A 91 -13.66 -13.04 -10.16
C GLU A 91 -14.62 -11.87 -10.35
N ARG A 92 -14.12 -10.65 -10.18
CA ARG A 92 -14.96 -9.44 -10.16
C ARG A 92 -15.06 -8.73 -11.49
N GLY A 93 -14.21 -9.09 -12.46
CA GLY A 93 -14.12 -8.36 -13.72
C GLY A 93 -13.40 -7.03 -13.57
N ARG A 94 -13.66 -6.12 -14.47
CA ARG A 94 -13.03 -4.80 -14.48
C ARG A 94 -13.58 -3.89 -13.39
N MET A 95 -12.69 -3.31 -12.61
CA MET A 95 -13.04 -2.42 -11.50
C MET A 95 -12.13 -1.20 -11.48
N GLN A 96 -12.70 -0.07 -11.06
CA GLN A 96 -11.97 1.15 -10.71
C GLN A 96 -11.91 1.23 -9.20
N ILE A 97 -10.71 1.17 -8.63
CA ILE A 97 -10.47 1.31 -7.19
C ILE A 97 -9.87 2.68 -6.95
N ASN A 98 -10.48 3.45 -6.04
CA ASN A 98 -9.95 4.73 -5.59
C ASN A 98 -9.84 4.68 -4.07
N GLU A 99 -8.65 4.94 -3.54
CA GLU A 99 -8.43 4.81 -2.11
C GLU A 99 -7.45 5.85 -1.59
N ILE A 100 -7.52 6.09 -0.29
CA ILE A 100 -6.50 6.83 0.46
C ILE A 100 -5.76 5.82 1.31
N CYS A 101 -4.43 5.81 1.20
CA CYS A 101 -3.56 4.97 2.02
C CYS A 101 -2.87 5.84 3.05
N VAL A 102 -2.94 5.47 4.32
CA VAL A 102 -2.27 6.19 5.41
C VAL A 102 -1.20 5.29 6.01
N PHE A 103 0.03 5.81 6.06
CA PHE A 103 1.19 5.08 6.56
C PHE A 103 1.73 5.72 7.83
N GLY A 104 2.00 4.90 8.84
CA GLY A 104 2.73 5.33 10.03
C GLY A 104 4.21 4.96 9.90
N VAL A 105 5.09 5.86 10.34
CA VAL A 105 6.54 5.69 10.26
C VAL A 105 7.15 5.76 11.64
N LYS A 106 8.07 4.83 11.94
CA LYS A 106 8.86 4.83 13.17
C LYS A 106 10.26 4.34 12.84
N ASP A 107 11.27 5.07 13.34
CA ASP A 107 12.68 4.73 13.14
C ASP A 107 13.03 4.51 11.66
N GLY A 108 12.48 5.33 10.77
CA GLY A 108 12.76 5.30 9.35
C GLY A 108 12.11 4.15 8.59
N LYS A 109 11.14 3.46 9.19
CA LYS A 109 10.42 2.34 8.58
C LYS A 109 8.92 2.52 8.70
N VAL A 110 8.17 1.96 7.75
CA VAL A 110 6.71 1.90 7.83
C VAL A 110 6.31 0.86 8.87
N ILE A 111 5.54 1.27 9.88
CA ILE A 111 5.05 0.39 10.95
C ILE A 111 3.55 0.10 10.83
N SER A 112 2.84 0.84 10.00
CA SER A 112 1.42 0.59 9.76
C SER A 112 1.01 1.11 8.40
N GLU A 113 0.06 0.43 7.78
CA GLU A 113 -0.66 0.94 6.62
C GLU A 113 -2.15 0.72 6.82
N GLN A 114 -2.94 1.70 6.46
CA GLN A 114 -4.39 1.65 6.59
C GLN A 114 -5.02 2.21 5.31
N PHE A 115 -5.99 1.48 4.79
CA PHE A 115 -6.66 1.82 3.53
C PHE A 115 -8.06 2.33 3.79
N PHE A 116 -8.45 3.35 3.02
CA PHE A 116 -9.79 3.97 3.08
C PHE A 116 -10.38 4.00 1.67
N TYR A 117 -11.47 3.28 1.48
CA TYR A 117 -12.20 3.23 0.21
C TYR A 117 -13.67 2.87 0.41
#